data_c68606125acc60fc1348247d0e3c8367
#
_entry.id   c68606125acc60fc1348247d0e3c8367
#
_cell.length_a   1.000
_cell.length_b   1.000
_cell.length_c   1.000
_cell.angle_alpha   90.00
_cell.angle_beta   90.00
_cell.angle_gamma   90.00
#
_symmetry.space_group_name_H-M   'P 1'
#
loop_
_entity.id
_entity.type
_entity.pdbx_description
1 polymer ?
#
loop_
_entity_poly.entity_id
_entity_poly.type
_entity_poly.pdbx_seq_one_letter_code
_entity_poly.pdbx_strand_id
1 'polypeptide(L)'
;MSQYLTLRKAKVTKKHYENFPVATLLFPKAHRDAATILYSFARNADDIADEGNLTKNERKELLKEIEININSIKHQKKIQAPFFRDLDRVINQYSLDIKLFERFMSAFKQDVEKKTYRNFNDLINYCNKAACPAGEMILSLFDAHNKKNVSYSNSLCQALALIGMTQDIFEDFLKGRVYIPSTEM
;
A
#
# COMPACT_ATOMS: atom_id res chain seq x y z
N MET A 1 11.17 -9.37 20.76
CA MET A 1 9.86 -9.05 20.14
C MET A 1 9.83 -7.53 19.94
N SER A 2 9.95 -7.07 18.72
CA SER A 2 10.08 -5.64 18.41
C SER A 2 8.83 -4.89 18.87
N GLN A 3 9.00 -3.79 19.60
CA GLN A 3 7.92 -2.87 20.01
C GLN A 3 7.20 -2.21 18.82
N TYR A 4 7.73 -2.35 17.61
CA TYR A 4 7.25 -1.69 16.39
C TYR A 4 6.13 -2.44 15.67
N LEU A 5 5.89 -3.71 15.95
CA LEU A 5 4.88 -4.53 15.27
C LEU A 5 3.49 -4.51 15.90
N THR A 6 3.16 -3.49 16.66
CA THR A 6 1.74 -3.22 16.92
C THR A 6 1.18 -2.42 15.75
N LEU A 7 1.12 -3.03 14.55
CA LEU A 7 0.32 -2.49 13.47
C LEU A 7 -1.10 -2.32 14.03
N ARG A 8 -1.54 -1.08 14.15
CA ARG A 8 -2.85 -0.73 14.71
C ARG A 8 -3.78 -0.44 13.54
N LYS A 9 -5.06 -0.82 13.68
CA LYS A 9 -6.10 -0.24 12.82
C LYS A 9 -5.89 1.27 12.84
N ALA A 10 -5.71 1.88 11.66
CA ALA A 10 -5.58 3.31 11.57
C ALA A 10 -6.80 3.94 12.26
N LYS A 11 -6.60 4.67 13.34
CA LYS A 11 -7.65 5.57 13.82
C LYS A 11 -7.83 6.57 12.69
N VAL A 12 -9.05 6.71 12.22
CA VAL A 12 -9.47 7.82 11.36
C VAL A 12 -9.22 9.11 12.13
N THR A 13 -7.97 9.55 12.18
CA THR A 13 -7.59 10.79 12.85
C THR A 13 -7.45 11.85 11.78
N LYS A 14 -8.08 13.01 12.02
CA LYS A 14 -8.05 14.24 11.21
C LYS A 14 -6.63 14.76 10.85
N LYS A 15 -5.58 14.00 11.13
CA LYS A 15 -4.19 14.45 11.06
C LYS A 15 -3.48 14.15 9.75
N HIS A 16 -4.04 13.28 8.90
CA HIS A 16 -3.50 13.01 7.57
C HIS A 16 -4.46 13.57 6.53
N TYR A 17 -3.96 14.45 5.69
CA TYR A 17 -4.66 15.10 4.58
C TYR A 17 -4.89 14.10 3.43
N GLU A 18 -5.36 12.92 3.77
CA GLU A 18 -5.66 11.88 2.80
C GLU A 18 -7.17 11.76 2.61
N ASN A 19 -7.59 11.72 1.37
CA ASN A 19 -9.00 11.56 0.99
C ASN A 19 -9.60 10.20 1.39
N PHE A 20 -8.79 9.21 1.76
CA PHE A 20 -9.23 7.86 2.04
C PHE A 20 -10.06 7.70 3.33
N PRO A 21 -9.77 8.37 4.46
CA PRO A 21 -10.66 8.33 5.63
C PRO A 21 -12.06 8.86 5.33
N VAL A 22 -12.18 9.84 4.42
CA VAL A 22 -13.47 10.34 3.94
C VAL A 22 -14.13 9.32 3.02
N ALA A 23 -13.36 8.68 2.15
CA ALA A 23 -13.85 7.66 1.23
C ALA A 23 -14.42 6.43 1.96
N THR A 24 -13.83 6.01 3.10
CA THR A 24 -14.38 4.91 3.89
C THR A 24 -15.78 5.20 4.45
N LEU A 25 -16.13 6.46 4.69
CA LEU A 25 -17.49 6.85 5.08
C LEU A 25 -18.49 6.68 3.95
N LEU A 26 -18.06 6.79 2.69
CA LEU A 26 -18.88 6.57 1.50
C LEU A 26 -19.12 5.08 1.22
N PHE A 27 -18.31 4.19 1.78
CA PHE A 27 -18.51 2.74 1.59
C PHE A 27 -19.75 2.26 2.35
N PRO A 28 -20.49 1.29 1.79
CA PRO A 28 -21.53 0.58 2.51
C PRO A 28 -20.99 0.04 3.84
N LYS A 29 -21.80 0.09 4.90
CA LYS A 29 -21.38 -0.32 6.25
C LYS A 29 -20.70 -1.69 6.29
N ALA A 30 -21.18 -2.62 5.47
CA ALA A 30 -20.66 -4.00 5.39
C ALA A 30 -19.18 -4.07 4.94
N HIS A 31 -18.68 -3.09 4.17
CA HIS A 31 -17.31 -3.10 3.61
C HIS A 31 -16.35 -2.18 4.38
N ARG A 32 -16.85 -1.34 5.30
CA ARG A 32 -16.02 -0.32 5.99
C ARG A 32 -14.90 -0.93 6.82
N ASP A 33 -15.18 -2.02 7.54
CA ASP A 33 -14.15 -2.68 8.36
C ASP A 33 -13.05 -3.27 7.49
N ALA A 34 -13.41 -3.95 6.41
CA ALA A 34 -12.46 -4.50 5.45
C ALA A 34 -11.61 -3.38 4.79
N ALA A 35 -12.25 -2.32 4.30
CA ALA A 35 -11.55 -1.17 3.72
C ALA A 35 -10.57 -0.53 4.72
N THR A 36 -10.97 -0.40 5.99
CA THR A 36 -10.10 0.14 7.06
C THR A 36 -8.89 -0.75 7.31
N ILE A 37 -9.06 -2.08 7.30
CA ILE A 37 -7.96 -3.03 7.50
C ILE A 37 -6.98 -2.98 6.33
N LEU A 38 -7.49 -2.96 5.10
CA LEU A 38 -6.66 -2.87 3.89
C LEU A 38 -5.89 -1.56 3.81
N TYR A 39 -6.55 -0.44 4.11
CA TYR A 39 -5.89 0.85 4.22
C TYR A 39 -4.82 0.85 5.30
N SER A 40 -5.14 0.31 6.49
CA SER A 40 -4.18 0.24 7.60
C SER A 40 -2.95 -0.58 7.24
N PHE A 41 -3.11 -1.67 6.46
CA PHE A 41 -1.98 -2.44 5.94
C PHE A 41 -1.08 -1.59 5.06
N ALA A 42 -1.65 -0.95 4.03
CA ALA A 42 -0.90 -0.14 3.09
C ALA A 42 -0.21 1.04 3.81
N ARG A 43 -0.95 1.78 4.64
CA ARG A 43 -0.42 2.95 5.34
C ARG A 43 0.69 2.61 6.35
N ASN A 44 0.53 1.54 7.15
CA ASN A 44 1.59 1.15 8.07
C ASN A 44 2.89 0.74 7.36
N ALA A 45 2.78 0.04 6.23
CA ALA A 45 3.95 -0.35 5.45
C ALA A 45 4.61 0.85 4.74
N ASP A 46 3.80 1.79 4.26
CA ASP A 46 4.23 3.07 3.71
C ASP A 46 4.96 3.92 4.75
N ASP A 47 4.37 4.13 5.93
CA ASP A 47 5.00 4.86 7.04
C ASP A 47 6.36 4.25 7.43
N ILE A 48 6.48 2.92 7.43
CA ILE A 48 7.76 2.24 7.69
C ILE A 48 8.77 2.56 6.58
N ALA A 49 8.34 2.59 5.32
CA ALA A 49 9.23 2.86 4.20
C ALA A 49 9.69 4.32 4.15
N ASP A 50 8.88 5.27 4.66
CA ASP A 50 8.93 6.67 4.29
C ASP A 50 9.06 7.64 5.47
N GLU A 51 8.37 7.38 6.58
CA GLU A 51 8.21 8.33 7.66
C GLU A 51 9.17 8.08 8.82
N GLY A 52 9.39 9.14 9.64
CA GLY A 52 10.18 9.09 10.87
C GLY A 52 11.69 8.94 10.63
N ASN A 53 12.42 8.69 11.73
CA ASN A 53 13.90 8.70 11.76
C ASN A 53 14.53 7.30 11.69
N LEU A 54 13.83 6.32 11.10
CA LEU A 54 14.37 4.97 10.97
C LEU A 54 15.52 4.93 9.96
N THR A 55 16.56 4.20 10.28
CA THR A 55 17.64 3.90 9.34
C THR A 55 17.15 2.97 8.22
N LYS A 56 17.83 2.97 7.09
CA LYS A 56 17.52 2.08 5.97
C LYS A 56 17.45 0.60 6.38
N ASN A 57 18.35 0.16 7.26
CA ASN A 57 18.36 -1.22 7.73
C ASN A 57 17.16 -1.54 8.63
N GLU A 58 16.81 -0.64 9.55
CA GLU A 58 15.63 -0.81 10.40
C GLU A 58 14.35 -0.88 9.55
N ARG A 59 14.20 -0.03 8.52
CA ARG A 59 13.07 -0.09 7.58
C ARG A 59 12.98 -1.44 6.90
N LYS A 60 14.11 -1.98 6.40
CA LYS A 60 14.16 -3.29 5.75
C LYS A 60 13.74 -4.43 6.69
N GLU A 61 14.22 -4.44 7.92
CA GLU A 61 13.85 -5.46 8.89
C GLU A 61 12.36 -5.41 9.24
N LEU A 62 11.80 -4.21 9.44
CA LEU A 62 10.37 -4.05 9.71
C LEU A 62 9.50 -4.48 8.51
N LEU A 63 9.86 -4.10 7.28
CA LEU A 63 9.16 -4.56 6.08
C LEU A 63 9.26 -6.08 5.90
N LYS A 64 10.40 -6.69 6.23
CA LYS A 64 10.59 -8.13 6.21
C LYS A 64 9.69 -8.84 7.23
N GLU A 65 9.48 -8.26 8.41
CA GLU A 65 8.53 -8.81 9.39
C GLU A 65 7.09 -8.79 8.86
N ILE A 66 6.68 -7.75 8.12
CA ILE A 66 5.39 -7.72 7.42
C ILE A 66 5.32 -8.86 6.38
N GLU A 67 6.34 -9.02 5.55
CA GLU A 67 6.41 -10.11 4.56
C GLU A 67 6.30 -11.49 5.19
N ILE A 68 6.93 -11.73 6.34
CA ILE A 68 6.82 -13.00 7.07
C ILE A 68 5.36 -13.28 7.45
N ASN A 69 4.61 -12.26 7.89
CA ASN A 69 3.20 -12.41 8.23
C ASN A 69 2.34 -12.64 6.97
N ILE A 70 2.57 -11.93 5.87
CA ILE A 70 1.91 -12.18 4.58
C ILE A 70 2.18 -13.61 4.09
N ASN A 71 3.43 -14.07 4.18
CA ASN A 71 3.77 -15.46 3.86
C ASN A 71 3.10 -16.47 4.79
N SER A 72 2.88 -16.13 6.05
CA SER A 72 2.15 -17.00 6.99
C SER A 72 0.68 -17.12 6.58
N ILE A 73 0.04 -16.03 6.16
CA ILE A 73 -1.31 -16.03 5.58
C ILE A 73 -1.33 -16.91 4.32
N LYS A 74 -0.43 -16.66 3.37
CA LYS A 74 -0.32 -17.40 2.10
C LYS A 74 -0.24 -18.92 2.28
N HIS A 75 0.49 -19.36 3.29
CA HIS A 75 0.73 -20.78 3.57
C HIS A 75 -0.14 -21.33 4.72
N GLN A 76 -1.19 -20.61 5.14
CA GLN A 76 -2.11 -21.00 6.21
C GLN A 76 -1.41 -21.41 7.51
N LYS A 77 -0.30 -20.73 7.83
CA LYS A 77 0.46 -20.93 9.07
C LYS A 77 -0.16 -20.14 10.23
N LYS A 78 0.17 -20.54 11.47
CA LYS A 78 -0.30 -19.84 12.66
C LYS A 78 0.15 -18.38 12.66
N ILE A 79 -0.82 -17.45 12.69
CA ILE A 79 -0.61 -16.00 12.74
C ILE A 79 -0.67 -15.55 14.22
N GLN A 80 0.40 -14.95 14.71
CA GLN A 80 0.46 -14.50 16.11
C GLN A 80 -0.07 -13.07 16.27
N ALA A 81 0.27 -12.16 15.35
CA ALA A 81 -0.06 -10.75 15.45
C ALA A 81 -1.56 -10.50 15.18
N PRO A 82 -2.29 -9.80 16.09
CA PRO A 82 -3.72 -9.58 15.97
C PRO A 82 -4.13 -8.92 14.65
N PHE A 83 -3.39 -7.89 14.23
CA PHE A 83 -3.67 -7.18 12.98
C PHE A 83 -3.66 -8.13 11.76
N PHE A 84 -2.68 -9.03 11.67
CA PHE A 84 -2.58 -9.96 10.55
C PHE A 84 -3.64 -11.07 10.60
N ARG A 85 -4.22 -11.39 11.78
CA ARG A 85 -5.42 -12.25 11.85
C ARG A 85 -6.65 -11.54 11.26
N ASP A 86 -6.82 -10.25 11.56
CA ASP A 86 -7.88 -9.44 10.95
C ASP A 86 -7.69 -9.34 9.44
N LEU A 87 -6.46 -9.16 8.97
CA LEU A 87 -6.12 -9.12 7.55
C LEU A 87 -6.40 -10.46 6.87
N ASP A 88 -6.00 -11.58 7.47
CA ASP A 88 -6.29 -12.94 6.98
C ASP A 88 -7.80 -13.17 6.85
N ARG A 89 -8.58 -12.76 7.85
CA ARG A 89 -10.05 -12.81 7.79
C ARG A 89 -10.60 -12.03 6.59
N VAL A 90 -10.11 -10.82 6.33
CA VAL A 90 -10.56 -9.99 5.20
C VAL A 90 -10.14 -10.62 3.87
N ILE A 91 -8.91 -11.13 3.76
CA ILE A 91 -8.42 -11.82 2.55
C ILE A 91 -9.34 -13.00 2.22
N ASN A 92 -9.66 -13.85 3.20
CA ASN A 92 -10.53 -15.00 2.99
C ASN A 92 -11.97 -14.60 2.70
N GLN A 93 -12.52 -13.62 3.42
CA GLN A 93 -13.92 -13.15 3.26
C GLN A 93 -14.18 -12.60 1.85
N TYR A 94 -13.22 -11.90 1.27
CA TYR A 94 -13.38 -11.24 -0.03
C TYR A 94 -12.55 -11.91 -1.15
N SER A 95 -11.99 -13.09 -0.88
CA SER A 95 -11.17 -13.86 -1.84
C SER A 95 -10.07 -13.02 -2.49
N LEU A 96 -9.40 -12.19 -1.69
CA LEU A 96 -8.34 -11.31 -2.18
C LEU A 96 -7.11 -12.10 -2.63
N ASP A 97 -6.56 -11.79 -3.80
CA ASP A 97 -5.31 -12.40 -4.24
C ASP A 97 -4.14 -11.89 -3.38
N ILE A 98 -3.44 -12.82 -2.74
CA ILE A 98 -2.27 -12.52 -1.91
C ILE A 98 -1.17 -11.77 -2.68
N LYS A 99 -1.11 -11.96 -4.01
CA LYS A 99 -0.16 -11.25 -4.88
C LYS A 99 -0.33 -9.73 -4.85
N LEU A 100 -1.52 -9.21 -4.51
CA LEU A 100 -1.74 -7.78 -4.36
C LEU A 100 -0.91 -7.22 -3.21
N PHE A 101 -0.83 -7.95 -2.11
CA PHE A 101 -0.01 -7.60 -0.95
C PHE A 101 1.49 -7.75 -1.25
N GLU A 102 1.88 -8.79 -1.98
CA GLU A 102 3.26 -8.98 -2.43
C GLU A 102 3.72 -7.83 -3.35
N ARG A 103 2.83 -7.33 -4.24
CA ARG A 103 3.09 -6.17 -5.10
C ARG A 103 3.31 -4.90 -4.26
N PHE A 104 2.46 -4.61 -3.29
CA PHE A 104 2.67 -3.51 -2.35
C PHE A 104 4.00 -3.62 -1.62
N MET A 105 4.32 -4.78 -1.05
CA MET A 105 5.58 -4.98 -0.34
C MET A 105 6.79 -4.76 -1.26
N SER A 106 6.69 -5.14 -2.55
CA SER A 106 7.73 -4.85 -3.54
C SER A 106 7.91 -3.35 -3.79
N ALA A 107 6.81 -2.55 -3.78
CA ALA A 107 6.88 -1.09 -3.90
C ALA A 107 7.52 -0.46 -2.67
N PHE A 108 7.05 -0.76 -1.47
CA PHE A 108 7.59 -0.19 -0.24
C PHE A 108 9.08 -0.52 -0.02
N LYS A 109 9.51 -1.74 -0.40
CA LYS A 109 10.95 -2.08 -0.40
C LYS A 109 11.72 -1.28 -1.45
N GLN A 110 11.12 -1.03 -2.61
CA GLN A 110 11.70 -0.17 -3.63
C GLN A 110 11.86 1.27 -3.12
N ASP A 111 10.90 1.80 -2.35
CA ASP A 111 10.95 3.17 -1.79
C ASP A 111 12.10 3.35 -0.78
N VAL A 112 12.46 2.30 -0.06
CA VAL A 112 13.64 2.31 0.81
C VAL A 112 14.95 2.38 0.01
N GLU A 113 14.98 1.84 -1.23
CA GLU A 113 16.18 1.66 -2.02
C GLU A 113 16.33 2.71 -3.14
N LYS A 114 15.28 2.88 -3.93
CA LYS A 114 15.29 3.62 -5.18
C LYS A 114 14.71 5.01 -4.98
N LYS A 115 15.47 6.02 -5.37
CA LYS A 115 15.10 7.43 -5.20
C LYS A 115 14.79 8.15 -6.52
N THR A 116 15.07 7.56 -7.67
CA THR A 116 14.90 8.16 -8.99
C THR A 116 14.40 7.15 -10.01
N TYR A 117 13.78 7.63 -11.09
CA TYR A 117 13.24 6.83 -12.19
C TYR A 117 13.94 7.22 -13.49
N ARG A 118 14.30 6.23 -14.30
CA ARG A 118 15.03 6.45 -15.54
C ARG A 118 14.15 7.04 -16.64
N ASN A 119 12.98 6.43 -16.85
CA ASN A 119 12.03 6.80 -17.89
C ASN A 119 10.59 6.59 -17.40
N PHE A 120 9.62 7.03 -18.20
CA PHE A 120 8.20 6.95 -17.87
C PHE A 120 7.71 5.51 -17.64
N ASN A 121 8.18 4.54 -18.42
CA ASN A 121 7.81 3.13 -18.22
C ASN A 121 8.28 2.59 -16.87
N ASP A 122 9.45 3.00 -16.40
CA ASP A 122 9.99 2.64 -15.10
C ASP A 122 9.09 3.21 -13.96
N LEU A 123 8.59 4.43 -14.14
CA LEU A 123 7.64 5.05 -13.21
C LEU A 123 6.27 4.36 -13.25
N ILE A 124 5.73 4.04 -14.42
CA ILE A 124 4.47 3.29 -14.54
C ILE A 124 4.59 1.90 -13.92
N ASN A 125 5.73 1.21 -14.07
CA ASN A 125 5.98 -0.07 -13.41
C ASN A 125 5.98 0.05 -11.88
N TYR A 126 6.43 1.17 -11.34
CA TYR A 126 6.30 1.47 -9.92
C TYR A 126 4.84 1.69 -9.53
N CYS A 127 4.09 2.53 -10.26
CA CYS A 127 2.66 2.76 -10.01
C CYS A 127 1.84 1.46 -10.02
N ASN A 128 2.19 0.50 -10.89
CA ASN A 128 1.57 -0.82 -10.94
C ASN A 128 1.74 -1.62 -9.64
N LYS A 129 2.78 -1.35 -8.87
CA LYS A 129 3.04 -2.01 -7.58
C LYS A 129 2.51 -1.18 -6.41
N ALA A 130 2.66 0.14 -6.46
CA ALA A 130 2.39 1.04 -5.35
C ALA A 130 0.92 1.50 -5.27
N ALA A 131 0.21 1.59 -6.41
CA ALA A 131 -1.15 2.14 -6.45
C ALA A 131 -2.20 1.14 -6.96
N CYS A 132 -1.93 0.43 -8.05
CA CYS A 132 -2.90 -0.46 -8.68
C CYS A 132 -3.48 -1.55 -7.74
N PRO A 133 -2.71 -2.17 -6.84
CA PRO A 133 -3.27 -3.17 -5.93
C PRO A 133 -4.41 -2.64 -5.06
N ALA A 134 -4.39 -1.36 -4.66
CA ALA A 134 -5.48 -0.76 -3.90
C ALA A 134 -6.80 -0.79 -4.68
N GLY A 135 -6.78 -0.39 -5.94
CA GLY A 135 -7.94 -0.43 -6.81
C GLY A 135 -8.46 -1.84 -7.03
N GLU A 136 -7.57 -2.81 -7.24
CA GLU A 136 -7.93 -4.22 -7.41
C GLU A 136 -8.55 -4.81 -6.13
N MET A 137 -8.04 -4.46 -4.95
CA MET A 137 -8.64 -4.85 -3.66
C MET A 137 -10.05 -4.25 -3.50
N ILE A 138 -10.25 -2.97 -3.84
CA ILE A 138 -11.56 -2.33 -3.80
C ILE A 138 -12.53 -3.05 -4.75
N LEU A 139 -12.13 -3.36 -5.97
CA LEU A 139 -12.97 -4.13 -6.90
C LEU A 139 -13.40 -5.47 -6.31
N SER A 140 -12.52 -6.15 -5.60
CA SER A 140 -12.83 -7.42 -4.93
C SER A 140 -13.81 -7.24 -3.77
N LEU A 141 -13.73 -6.14 -3.00
CA LEU A 141 -14.71 -5.85 -1.94
C LEU A 141 -16.14 -5.72 -2.48
N PHE A 142 -16.31 -5.31 -3.73
CA PHE A 142 -17.60 -5.10 -4.39
C PHE A 142 -17.97 -6.21 -5.39
N ASP A 143 -17.26 -7.34 -5.37
CA ASP A 143 -17.47 -8.45 -6.31
C ASP A 143 -17.41 -8.00 -7.81
N ALA A 144 -16.58 -7.01 -8.07
CA ALA A 144 -16.43 -6.38 -9.39
C ALA A 144 -15.06 -6.66 -10.04
N HIS A 145 -14.26 -7.59 -9.48
CA HIS A 145 -12.92 -7.93 -9.94
C HIS A 145 -12.98 -8.82 -11.20
N ASN A 146 -12.90 -8.20 -12.37
CA ASN A 146 -12.79 -8.86 -13.68
C ASN A 146 -11.76 -8.12 -14.55
N LYS A 147 -11.29 -8.74 -15.64
CA LYS A 147 -10.23 -8.20 -16.50
C LYS A 147 -10.50 -6.78 -16.99
N LYS A 148 -11.76 -6.47 -17.35
CA LYS A 148 -12.15 -5.16 -17.88
C LYS A 148 -12.07 -4.09 -16.78
N ASN A 149 -12.67 -4.36 -15.63
CA ASN A 149 -12.68 -3.45 -14.49
C ASN A 149 -11.28 -3.23 -13.91
N VAL A 150 -10.47 -4.29 -13.82
CA VAL A 150 -9.05 -4.21 -13.41
C VAL A 150 -8.26 -3.30 -14.34
N SER A 151 -8.45 -3.41 -15.67
CA SER A 151 -7.78 -2.54 -16.63
C SER A 151 -8.13 -1.06 -16.41
N TYR A 152 -9.41 -0.75 -16.23
CA TYR A 152 -9.85 0.63 -15.97
C TYR A 152 -9.37 1.14 -14.61
N SER A 153 -9.49 0.33 -13.57
CA SER A 153 -9.01 0.66 -12.24
C SER A 153 -7.51 0.95 -12.23
N ASN A 154 -6.72 0.12 -12.92
CA ASN A 154 -5.27 0.31 -12.98
C ASN A 154 -4.91 1.62 -13.69
N SER A 155 -5.58 1.96 -14.80
CA SER A 155 -5.39 3.25 -15.48
C SER A 155 -5.73 4.44 -14.57
N LEU A 156 -6.83 4.33 -13.81
CA LEU A 156 -7.22 5.36 -12.83
C LEU A 156 -6.21 5.48 -11.69
N CYS A 157 -5.78 4.35 -11.11
CA CYS A 157 -4.80 4.35 -10.02
C CYS A 157 -3.44 4.89 -10.46
N GLN A 158 -2.99 4.58 -11.68
CA GLN A 158 -1.78 5.15 -12.25
C GLN A 158 -1.90 6.67 -12.40
N ALA A 159 -3.01 7.17 -12.95
CA ALA A 159 -3.25 8.59 -13.12
C ALA A 159 -3.28 9.32 -11.77
N LEU A 160 -3.97 8.79 -10.77
CA LEU A 160 -4.02 9.36 -9.41
C LEU A 160 -2.63 9.37 -8.75
N ALA A 161 -1.85 8.29 -8.90
CA ALA A 161 -0.49 8.24 -8.38
C ALA A 161 0.42 9.31 -9.04
N LEU A 162 0.34 9.48 -10.35
CA LEU A 162 1.11 10.50 -11.08
C LEU A 162 0.70 11.91 -10.66
N ILE A 163 -0.60 12.17 -10.45
CA ILE A 163 -1.10 13.45 -9.93
C ILE A 163 -0.53 13.72 -8.54
N GLY A 164 -0.59 12.73 -7.62
CA GLY A 164 -0.04 12.85 -6.27
C GLY A 164 1.46 13.16 -6.31
N MET A 165 2.25 12.40 -7.07
CA MET A 165 3.69 12.64 -7.25
C MET A 165 4.00 14.04 -7.83
N THR A 166 3.10 14.57 -8.66
CA THR A 166 3.25 15.92 -9.22
C THR A 166 2.92 17.00 -8.17
N GLN A 167 1.92 16.77 -7.33
CA GLN A 167 1.57 17.67 -6.24
C GLN A 167 2.67 17.72 -5.17
N ASP A 168 3.31 16.61 -4.87
CA ASP A 168 4.25 16.44 -3.76
C ASP A 168 5.72 16.61 -4.19
N ILE A 169 6.00 17.09 -5.43
CA ILE A 169 7.36 17.23 -5.99
C ILE A 169 8.35 17.88 -5.01
N PHE A 170 7.94 18.98 -4.38
CA PHE A 170 8.82 19.72 -3.46
C PHE A 170 9.09 18.93 -2.18
N GLU A 171 8.08 18.32 -1.59
CA GLU A 171 8.20 17.53 -0.37
C GLU A 171 9.02 16.27 -0.61
N ASP A 172 8.78 15.59 -1.73
CA ASP A 172 9.54 14.43 -2.15
C ASP A 172 11.01 14.75 -2.41
N PHE A 173 11.28 15.90 -3.05
CA PHE A 173 12.64 16.37 -3.28
C PHE A 173 13.39 16.60 -1.96
N LEU A 174 12.74 17.20 -0.96
CA LEU A 174 13.34 17.41 0.38
C LEU A 174 13.64 16.06 1.07
N LYS A 175 12.86 15.02 0.81
CA LYS A 175 13.09 13.64 1.27
C LYS A 175 14.14 12.89 0.41
N GLY A 176 14.72 13.55 -0.59
CA GLY A 176 15.69 12.98 -1.51
C GLY A 176 15.09 12.04 -2.55
N ARG A 177 13.80 12.21 -2.89
CA ARG A 177 13.08 11.44 -3.91
C ARG A 177 12.78 12.30 -5.13
N VAL A 178 12.92 11.71 -6.31
CA VAL A 178 12.57 12.36 -7.58
C VAL A 178 11.78 11.35 -8.41
N TYR A 179 10.47 11.54 -8.49
CA TYR A 179 9.58 10.70 -9.30
C TYR A 179 9.57 11.10 -10.77
N ILE A 180 9.85 12.38 -11.09
CA ILE A 180 9.98 12.80 -12.49
C ILE A 180 11.10 11.99 -13.14
N PRO A 181 10.82 11.27 -14.25
CA PRO A 181 11.84 10.48 -14.93
C PRO A 181 12.99 11.34 -15.43
N SER A 182 14.21 10.85 -15.32
CA SER A 182 15.40 11.61 -15.76
C SER A 182 15.42 11.91 -17.26
N THR A 183 14.66 11.16 -18.09
CA THR A 183 14.48 11.48 -19.51
C THR A 183 13.52 12.64 -19.76
N GLU A 184 12.77 13.10 -18.75
CA GLU A 184 11.77 14.17 -18.85
C GLU A 184 12.25 15.47 -18.15
N MET A 185 13.44 15.45 -17.57
CA MET A 185 14.13 16.60 -16.97
C MET A 185 15.14 17.21 -17.94
#